data_ec897b338101fd1da8705e3b7f61261e
#
_entry.id   ec897b338101fd1da8705e3b7f61261e
#
_cell.length_a   1.000
_cell.length_b   1.000
_cell.length_c   1.000
_cell.angle_alpha   90.00
_cell.angle_beta   90.00
_cell.angle_gamma   90.00
#
_symmetry.space_group_name_H-M   'P 1'
#
loop_
_entity.id
_entity.type
_entity.pdbx_description
1 polymer ?
#
loop_
_entity_poly.entity_id
_entity_poly.type
_entity_poly.pdbx_seq_one_letter_code
_entity_poly.pdbx_strand_id
1 'polypeptide(L)'
;MTPTVKDLWFLPLGGCGEIGMNLSLYGHNGQWLMVDCGIGFDRAAIGTRIIAPSIEFIAARRQQLVGLLVTHAHEDHVGAVAHLWPELKCPVYCTRFTYEILRRKLVEAGLEKVVEVHIVVPRLRHQIGHFDIEWFDMTHSAPESQALMIRTPLGNVFHTGDWKIDRDPVVGANINEAALIALGNEGVLAMVCDSTNAMLAGHSPSEGILYENLLRHAQQVKGRIIVACFGSNVARLHTLGRVALETGRFPALLGRSLHNYYRAAKASGLWTLGRDFV
;
A
#
# COMPACT_ATOMS: atom_id res chain seq x y z
N MET A 1 -19.56 16.45 -15.20
CA MET A 1 -20.03 15.07 -15.35
C MET A 1 -20.29 14.52 -13.96
N THR A 2 -21.47 13.90 -13.74
CA THR A 2 -21.86 13.27 -12.48
C THR A 2 -22.39 11.89 -12.83
N PRO A 3 -21.86 10.80 -12.24
CA PRO A 3 -22.34 9.45 -12.52
C PRO A 3 -23.78 9.27 -12.02
N THR A 4 -24.64 8.66 -12.83
CA THR A 4 -26.03 8.35 -12.48
C THR A 4 -26.12 6.95 -11.84
N VAL A 5 -27.31 6.55 -11.44
CA VAL A 5 -27.61 5.19 -10.94
C VAL A 5 -27.35 4.09 -12.00
N LYS A 6 -27.25 4.46 -13.28
CA LYS A 6 -26.98 3.55 -14.41
C LYS A 6 -25.50 3.52 -14.80
N ASP A 7 -24.68 4.29 -14.13
CA ASP A 7 -23.27 4.43 -14.45
C ASP A 7 -22.38 3.82 -13.36
N LEU A 8 -21.38 3.08 -13.77
CA LEU A 8 -20.22 2.74 -12.97
C LEU A 8 -18.98 3.20 -13.76
N TRP A 9 -18.36 4.27 -13.29
CA TRP A 9 -17.24 4.90 -13.97
C TRP A 9 -15.92 4.55 -13.28
N PHE A 10 -14.90 4.30 -14.08
CA PHE A 10 -13.51 4.25 -13.67
C PHE A 10 -12.77 5.41 -14.33
N LEU A 11 -12.12 6.24 -13.52
CA LEU A 11 -11.36 7.40 -13.99
C LEU A 11 -9.99 7.42 -13.28
N PRO A 12 -8.92 6.95 -13.95
CA PRO A 12 -7.57 7.08 -13.42
C PRO A 12 -7.09 8.53 -13.58
N LEU A 13 -6.58 9.11 -12.51
CA LEU A 13 -5.90 10.41 -12.52
C LEU A 13 -4.38 10.27 -12.48
N GLY A 14 -3.89 9.06 -12.16
CA GLY A 14 -2.48 8.67 -12.18
C GLY A 14 -2.33 7.16 -12.05
N GLY A 15 -1.15 6.63 -12.37
CA GLY A 15 -0.80 5.22 -12.22
C GLY A 15 -1.21 4.31 -13.38
N CYS A 16 -2.00 4.77 -14.35
CA CYS A 16 -2.36 3.98 -15.53
C CYS A 16 -1.45 4.29 -16.72
N GLY A 17 -0.72 3.26 -17.20
CA GLY A 17 0.26 3.41 -18.27
C GLY A 17 1.58 4.06 -17.82
N GLU A 18 1.77 4.19 -16.54
CA GLU A 18 2.96 4.74 -15.89
C GLU A 18 3.19 4.05 -14.54
N ILE A 19 4.35 4.30 -13.91
CA ILE A 19 4.67 3.80 -12.57
C ILE A 19 4.66 4.97 -11.58
N GLY A 20 3.94 4.78 -10.47
CA GLY A 20 3.79 5.78 -9.42
C GLY A 20 2.57 6.68 -9.61
N MET A 21 2.39 7.64 -8.70
CA MET A 21 1.25 8.57 -8.65
C MET A 21 -0.11 7.88 -8.71
N ASN A 22 -0.25 6.71 -8.09
CA ASN A 22 -1.49 5.95 -8.14
C ASN A 22 -2.64 6.76 -7.54
N LEU A 23 -3.65 7.02 -8.35
CA LEU A 23 -4.90 7.65 -7.96
C LEU A 23 -6.00 7.26 -8.94
N SER A 24 -6.96 6.50 -8.45
CA SER A 24 -8.10 6.03 -9.23
C SER A 24 -9.41 6.47 -8.62
N LEU A 25 -10.36 6.89 -9.45
CA LEU A 25 -11.71 7.24 -9.03
C LEU A 25 -12.72 6.24 -9.55
N TYR A 26 -13.67 5.88 -8.68
CA TYR A 26 -14.86 5.11 -9.03
C TYR A 26 -16.09 5.97 -8.82
N GLY A 27 -16.93 6.08 -9.83
CA GLY A 27 -18.12 6.93 -9.81
C GLY A 27 -19.41 6.12 -9.97
N HIS A 28 -20.35 6.27 -9.04
CA HIS A 28 -21.67 5.66 -9.10
C HIS A 28 -22.70 6.52 -8.36
N ASN A 29 -23.88 6.65 -8.94
CA ASN A 29 -25.03 7.29 -8.31
C ASN A 29 -24.72 8.63 -7.62
N GLY A 30 -24.09 9.55 -8.33
CA GLY A 30 -23.76 10.89 -7.85
C GLY A 30 -22.56 10.98 -6.91
N GLN A 31 -21.94 9.86 -6.56
CA GLN A 31 -20.81 9.80 -5.61
C GLN A 31 -19.55 9.30 -6.27
N TRP A 32 -18.42 9.68 -5.67
CA TRP A 32 -17.09 9.27 -6.04
C TRP A 32 -16.39 8.60 -4.87
N LEU A 33 -15.70 7.51 -5.15
CA LEU A 33 -14.79 6.82 -4.26
C LEU A 33 -13.38 6.94 -4.85
N MET A 34 -12.41 7.28 -4.04
CA MET A 34 -11.00 7.37 -4.45
C MET A 34 -10.23 6.16 -3.93
N VAL A 35 -9.37 5.58 -4.75
CA VAL A 35 -8.42 4.53 -4.36
C VAL A 35 -7.02 5.05 -4.63
N ASP A 36 -6.21 5.07 -3.57
CA ASP A 36 -4.87 5.59 -3.47
C ASP A 36 -4.73 7.09 -3.78
N CYS A 37 -3.64 7.68 -3.28
CA CYS A 37 -3.27 9.06 -3.50
C CYS A 37 -1.74 9.17 -3.33
N GLY A 38 -1.02 8.73 -4.35
CA GLY A 38 0.41 8.55 -4.33
C GLY A 38 1.20 9.67 -4.98
N ILE A 39 2.51 9.62 -4.78
CA ILE A 39 3.48 10.48 -5.47
C ILE A 39 4.23 9.70 -6.54
N GLY A 40 4.77 10.42 -7.50
CA GLY A 40 5.76 9.94 -8.45
C GLY A 40 7.07 10.72 -8.33
N PHE A 41 8.06 10.26 -9.08
CA PHE A 41 9.37 10.88 -9.13
C PHE A 41 9.75 11.20 -10.56
N ASP A 42 9.88 12.48 -10.86
CA ASP A 42 10.40 12.94 -12.14
C ASP A 42 11.92 13.15 -12.03
N ARG A 43 12.66 12.52 -12.94
CA ARG A 43 14.11 12.70 -13.06
C ARG A 43 14.38 14.02 -13.81
N ALA A 44 14.49 15.10 -13.07
CA ALA A 44 14.94 16.38 -13.63
C ALA A 44 16.44 16.32 -13.95
N ALA A 45 16.91 17.26 -14.80
CA ALA A 45 18.33 17.36 -15.16
C ALA A 45 19.23 17.56 -13.93
N ILE A 46 18.72 18.12 -12.84
CA ILE A 46 19.39 18.25 -11.55
C ILE A 46 18.46 17.77 -10.44
N GLY A 47 18.77 16.59 -9.86
CA GLY A 47 18.04 16.00 -8.75
C GLY A 47 16.78 15.23 -9.16
N THR A 48 15.93 14.97 -8.17
CA THR A 48 14.63 14.28 -8.32
C THR A 48 13.54 15.21 -7.85
N ARG A 49 12.52 15.42 -8.67
CA ARG A 49 11.34 16.20 -8.32
C ARG A 49 10.20 15.25 -7.95
N ILE A 50 9.54 15.53 -6.83
CA ILE A 50 8.32 14.84 -6.44
C ILE A 50 7.17 15.43 -7.25
N ILE A 51 6.36 14.56 -7.83
CA ILE A 51 5.15 14.90 -8.59
C ILE A 51 3.95 14.19 -7.98
N ALA A 52 2.77 14.74 -8.18
CA ALA A 52 1.50 14.18 -7.74
C ALA A 52 0.44 14.32 -8.84
N PRO A 53 -0.61 13.48 -8.85
CA PRO A 53 -1.69 13.60 -9.82
C PRO A 53 -2.42 14.94 -9.70
N SER A 54 -2.95 15.46 -10.83
CA SER A 54 -3.89 16.58 -10.78
C SER A 54 -5.22 16.11 -10.20
N ILE A 55 -5.67 16.77 -9.14
CA ILE A 55 -6.94 16.47 -8.46
C ILE A 55 -8.03 17.48 -8.79
N GLU A 56 -7.82 18.41 -9.72
CA GLU A 56 -8.79 19.48 -10.06
C GLU A 56 -10.20 18.93 -10.31
N PHE A 57 -10.31 17.80 -11.03
CA PHE A 57 -11.59 17.17 -11.32
C PHE A 57 -12.35 16.81 -10.05
N ILE A 58 -11.71 16.15 -9.09
CA ILE A 58 -12.36 15.66 -7.88
C ILE A 58 -12.43 16.73 -6.79
N ALA A 59 -11.47 17.63 -6.71
CA ALA A 59 -11.52 18.77 -5.79
C ALA A 59 -12.73 19.66 -6.07
N ALA A 60 -13.05 19.92 -7.35
CA ALA A 60 -14.27 20.62 -7.75
C ALA A 60 -15.57 19.88 -7.38
N ARG A 61 -15.48 18.57 -7.04
CA ARG A 61 -16.60 17.67 -6.69
C ARG A 61 -16.46 17.07 -5.29
N ARG A 62 -15.64 17.66 -4.43
CA ARG A 62 -15.32 17.12 -3.09
C ARG A 62 -16.55 16.79 -2.23
N GLN A 63 -17.69 17.47 -2.45
CA GLN A 63 -18.95 17.18 -1.75
C GLN A 63 -19.54 15.82 -2.15
N GLN A 64 -19.13 15.27 -3.28
CA GLN A 64 -19.54 13.95 -3.80
C GLN A 64 -18.50 12.86 -3.49
N LEU A 65 -17.31 13.23 -2.99
CA LEU A 65 -16.26 12.29 -2.64
C LEU A 65 -16.54 11.69 -1.26
N VAL A 66 -16.90 10.40 -1.24
CA VAL A 66 -17.34 9.71 -0.02
C VAL A 66 -16.21 9.10 0.78
N GLY A 67 -15.03 8.92 0.20
CA GLY A 67 -13.86 8.40 0.91
C GLY A 67 -12.66 8.17 0.01
N LEU A 68 -11.50 8.09 0.65
CA LEU A 68 -10.22 7.68 0.09
C LEU A 68 -9.81 6.34 0.72
N LEU A 69 -9.67 5.31 -0.08
CA LEU A 69 -9.16 4.00 0.31
C LEU A 69 -7.67 3.93 -0.02
N VAL A 70 -6.82 3.61 0.96
CA VAL A 70 -5.38 3.43 0.71
C VAL A 70 -5.05 1.94 0.79
N THR A 71 -4.61 1.39 -0.34
CA THR A 71 -4.34 -0.05 -0.47
C THR A 71 -3.15 -0.50 0.36
N HIS A 72 -2.09 0.30 0.40
CA HIS A 72 -0.88 0.00 1.19
C HIS A 72 0.03 1.22 1.40
N ALA A 73 1.13 1.01 2.11
CA ALA A 73 1.96 2.08 2.67
C ALA A 73 3.09 2.60 1.76
N HIS A 74 3.20 2.19 0.50
CA HIS A 74 4.21 2.74 -0.42
C HIS A 74 3.91 4.19 -0.79
N GLU A 75 4.96 4.95 -1.07
CA GLU A 75 4.86 6.38 -1.35
C GLU A 75 4.03 6.70 -2.60
N ASP A 76 4.06 5.83 -3.59
CA ASP A 76 3.28 5.96 -4.81
C ASP A 76 1.79 5.60 -4.65
N HIS A 77 1.36 5.24 -3.41
CA HIS A 77 -0.03 5.00 -3.02
C HIS A 77 -0.51 5.92 -1.89
N VAL A 78 0.37 6.29 -0.93
CA VAL A 78 -0.01 7.10 0.24
C VAL A 78 0.68 8.47 0.28
N GLY A 79 1.70 8.66 -0.56
CA GLY A 79 2.64 9.77 -0.42
C GLY A 79 2.04 11.17 -0.60
N ALA A 80 1.01 11.32 -1.43
CA ALA A 80 0.37 12.61 -1.69
C ALA A 80 -0.80 12.92 -0.74
N VAL A 81 -1.26 11.94 0.08
CA VAL A 81 -2.45 12.13 0.93
C VAL A 81 -2.36 13.38 1.78
N ALA A 82 -1.29 13.56 2.55
CA ALA A 82 -1.16 14.73 3.44
C ALA A 82 -1.07 16.06 2.68
N HIS A 83 -0.60 16.06 1.44
CA HIS A 83 -0.48 17.27 0.61
C HIS A 83 -1.81 17.65 -0.06
N LEU A 84 -2.56 16.66 -0.56
CA LEU A 84 -3.75 16.88 -1.36
C LEU A 84 -5.06 16.86 -0.53
N TRP A 85 -5.05 16.24 0.65
CA TRP A 85 -6.23 16.11 1.51
C TRP A 85 -6.90 17.45 1.87
N PRO A 86 -6.18 18.59 2.08
CA PRO A 86 -6.84 19.86 2.37
C PRO A 86 -7.86 20.30 1.30
N GLU A 87 -7.69 19.87 0.06
CA GLU A 87 -8.63 20.13 -1.04
C GLU A 87 -9.72 19.07 -1.14
N LEU A 88 -9.42 17.82 -0.76
CA LEU A 88 -10.31 16.65 -0.85
C LEU A 88 -11.31 16.58 0.32
N LYS A 89 -10.83 16.74 1.55
CA LYS A 89 -11.61 16.75 2.81
C LYS A 89 -12.57 15.57 2.98
N CYS A 90 -12.13 14.38 2.62
CA CYS A 90 -12.90 13.14 2.77
C CYS A 90 -12.33 12.25 3.87
N PRO A 91 -13.10 11.31 4.43
CA PRO A 91 -12.60 10.24 5.29
C PRO A 91 -11.57 9.38 4.57
N VAL A 92 -10.57 8.87 5.31
CA VAL A 92 -9.51 7.98 4.79
C VAL A 92 -9.66 6.61 5.43
N TYR A 93 -9.55 5.56 4.65
CA TYR A 93 -9.67 4.16 5.08
C TYR A 93 -8.37 3.42 4.74
N CYS A 94 -7.75 2.78 5.72
CA CYS A 94 -6.51 2.02 5.49
C CYS A 94 -6.29 0.99 6.62
N THR A 95 -5.37 0.05 6.41
CA THR A 95 -4.93 -0.91 7.43
C THR A 95 -4.13 -0.24 8.54
N ARG A 96 -3.89 -0.96 9.64
CA ARG A 96 -3.15 -0.44 10.80
C ARG A 96 -1.72 -0.01 10.45
N PHE A 97 -1.01 -0.82 9.69
CA PHE A 97 0.35 -0.49 9.28
C PHE A 97 0.40 0.75 8.38
N THR A 98 -0.50 0.82 7.39
CA THR A 98 -0.62 1.98 6.50
C THR A 98 -0.97 3.24 7.29
N TYR A 99 -1.83 3.13 8.31
CA TYR A 99 -2.15 4.25 9.21
C TYR A 99 -0.91 4.78 9.94
N GLU A 100 -0.04 3.90 10.47
CA GLU A 100 1.17 4.36 11.18
C GLU A 100 2.13 5.15 10.27
N ILE A 101 2.20 4.78 8.99
CA ILE A 101 2.96 5.55 7.98
C ILE A 101 2.27 6.87 7.64
N LEU A 102 0.95 6.83 7.35
CA LEU A 102 0.15 8.01 7.03
C LEU A 102 0.13 9.01 8.19
N ARG A 103 -0.09 8.53 9.41
CA ARG A 103 -0.15 9.36 10.62
C ARG A 103 1.07 10.27 10.76
N ARG A 104 2.26 9.78 10.48
CA ARG A 104 3.48 10.59 10.52
C ARG A 104 3.45 11.73 9.52
N LYS A 105 2.98 11.46 8.29
CA LYS A 105 2.82 12.48 7.26
C LYS A 105 1.77 13.53 7.68
N LEU A 106 0.68 13.09 8.29
CA LEU A 106 -0.36 13.98 8.80
C LEU A 106 0.15 14.84 9.97
N VAL A 107 0.98 14.30 10.87
CA VAL A 107 1.65 15.06 11.94
C VAL A 107 2.59 16.12 11.34
N GLU A 108 3.43 15.76 10.39
CA GLU A 108 4.36 16.66 9.72
C GLU A 108 3.60 17.81 8.97
N ALA A 109 2.41 17.52 8.47
CA ALA A 109 1.53 18.50 7.80
C ALA A 109 0.57 19.26 8.76
N GLY A 110 0.56 18.95 10.06
CA GLY A 110 -0.37 19.55 11.01
C GLY A 110 -1.83 19.10 10.87
N LEU A 111 -2.06 17.97 10.21
CA LEU A 111 -3.39 17.46 9.85
C LEU A 111 -3.88 16.27 10.71
N GLU A 112 -3.07 15.76 11.65
CA GLU A 112 -3.38 14.55 12.42
C GLU A 112 -4.72 14.60 13.14
N LYS A 113 -5.11 15.78 13.66
CA LYS A 113 -6.36 15.99 14.41
C LYS A 113 -7.56 16.36 13.52
N VAL A 114 -7.34 16.54 12.22
CA VAL A 114 -8.34 17.04 11.28
C VAL A 114 -8.81 15.94 10.33
N VAL A 115 -7.88 15.07 9.91
CA VAL A 115 -8.19 13.97 9.00
C VAL A 115 -8.84 12.84 9.78
N GLU A 116 -10.07 12.51 9.41
CA GLU A 116 -10.76 11.31 9.92
C GLU A 116 -10.18 10.08 9.23
N VAL A 117 -9.52 9.20 10.00
CA VAL A 117 -8.93 7.95 9.49
C VAL A 117 -9.60 6.75 10.13
N HIS A 118 -10.18 5.90 9.32
CA HIS A 118 -10.77 4.62 9.70
C HIS A 118 -9.79 3.48 9.46
N ILE A 119 -9.43 2.76 10.53
CA ILE A 119 -8.62 1.56 10.42
C ILE A 119 -9.53 0.41 10.04
N VAL A 120 -9.30 -0.16 8.85
CA VAL A 120 -10.09 -1.28 8.34
C VAL A 120 -9.54 -2.62 8.80
N VAL A 121 -10.42 -3.59 8.93
CA VAL A 121 -10.09 -4.99 9.18
C VAL A 121 -10.34 -5.76 7.89
N PRO A 122 -9.33 -6.46 7.33
CA PRO A 122 -9.51 -7.26 6.14
C PRO A 122 -10.66 -8.27 6.30
N ARG A 123 -11.38 -8.54 5.22
CA ARG A 123 -12.54 -9.45 5.13
C ARG A 123 -13.83 -8.94 5.76
N LEU A 124 -13.82 -7.76 6.36
CA LEU A 124 -15.06 -7.08 6.75
C LEU A 124 -15.55 -6.20 5.62
N ARG A 125 -16.86 -6.17 5.42
CA ARG A 125 -17.54 -5.28 4.47
C ARG A 125 -17.82 -3.95 5.12
N HIS A 126 -17.59 -2.88 4.37
CA HIS A 126 -17.83 -1.51 4.77
C HIS A 126 -18.68 -0.80 3.73
N GLN A 127 -19.82 -0.28 4.15
CA GLN A 127 -20.63 0.57 3.29
C GLN A 127 -20.07 1.99 3.31
N ILE A 128 -19.58 2.47 2.17
CA ILE A 128 -19.00 3.80 2.00
C ILE A 128 -19.80 4.51 0.89
N GLY A 129 -20.72 5.38 1.28
CA GLY A 129 -21.68 5.92 0.34
C GLY A 129 -22.49 4.80 -0.36
N HIS A 130 -22.50 4.82 -1.69
CA HIS A 130 -23.18 3.83 -2.52
C HIS A 130 -22.30 2.62 -2.89
N PHE A 131 -21.12 2.48 -2.28
CA PHE A 131 -20.17 1.40 -2.53
C PHE A 131 -20.11 0.45 -1.33
N ASP A 132 -20.20 -0.87 -1.56
CA ASP A 132 -19.92 -1.90 -0.58
C ASP A 132 -18.50 -2.44 -0.80
N ILE A 133 -17.62 -2.16 0.13
CA ILE A 133 -16.17 -2.39 0.01
C ILE A 133 -15.72 -3.51 0.93
N GLU A 134 -14.92 -4.43 0.39
CA GLU A 134 -14.25 -5.47 1.16
C GLU A 134 -12.74 -5.48 0.82
N TRP A 135 -11.90 -5.51 1.85
CA TRP A 135 -10.44 -5.58 1.73
C TRP A 135 -9.98 -7.03 1.77
N PHE A 136 -8.99 -7.37 0.93
CA PHE A 136 -8.38 -8.70 0.86
C PHE A 136 -6.87 -8.60 0.99
N ASP A 137 -6.31 -9.40 1.91
CA ASP A 137 -4.87 -9.45 2.08
C ASP A 137 -4.18 -9.91 0.80
N MET A 138 -3.20 -9.13 0.38
CA MET A 138 -2.31 -9.42 -0.74
C MET A 138 -0.87 -9.42 -0.24
N THR A 139 -0.06 -10.34 -0.75
CA THR A 139 1.37 -10.30 -0.48
C THR A 139 2.07 -9.32 -1.41
N HIS A 140 2.91 -8.48 -0.81
CA HIS A 140 3.71 -7.48 -1.51
C HIS A 140 4.97 -7.16 -0.67
N SER A 141 5.83 -6.23 -1.12
CA SER A 141 7.00 -5.80 -0.35
C SER A 141 6.64 -4.93 0.87
N ALA A 142 5.48 -4.27 0.88
CA ALA A 142 4.92 -3.64 2.06
C ALA A 142 3.97 -4.61 2.80
N PRO A 143 4.03 -4.68 4.14
CA PRO A 143 3.06 -5.48 4.90
C PRO A 143 1.64 -4.92 4.78
N GLU A 144 0.66 -5.79 5.02
CA GLU A 144 -0.78 -5.44 5.00
C GLU A 144 -1.23 -4.77 3.68
N SER A 145 -0.60 -5.11 2.54
CA SER A 145 -1.12 -4.71 1.25
C SER A 145 -2.49 -5.34 0.99
N GLN A 146 -3.40 -4.57 0.40
CA GLN A 146 -4.80 -4.96 0.22
C GLN A 146 -5.23 -4.85 -1.23
N ALA A 147 -5.96 -5.84 -1.71
CA ALA A 147 -6.87 -5.67 -2.82
C ALA A 147 -8.25 -5.26 -2.31
N LEU A 148 -9.04 -4.68 -3.20
CA LEU A 148 -10.39 -4.19 -2.89
C LEU A 148 -11.42 -4.83 -3.82
N MET A 149 -12.49 -5.37 -3.24
CA MET A 149 -13.70 -5.65 -4.00
C MET A 149 -14.66 -4.48 -3.80
N ILE A 150 -14.92 -3.75 -4.85
CA ILE A 150 -15.80 -2.58 -4.90
C ILE A 150 -17.11 -3.04 -5.54
N ARG A 151 -18.15 -3.17 -4.74
CA ARG A 151 -19.46 -3.66 -5.19
C ARG A 151 -20.44 -2.51 -5.37
N THR A 152 -21.19 -2.59 -6.44
CA THR A 152 -22.34 -1.70 -6.75
C THR A 152 -23.48 -2.55 -7.30
N PRO A 153 -24.71 -2.04 -7.36
CA PRO A 153 -25.82 -2.73 -8.01
C PRO A 153 -25.59 -3.04 -9.50
N LEU A 154 -24.62 -2.38 -10.15
CA LEU A 154 -24.29 -2.57 -11.56
C LEU A 154 -23.24 -3.66 -11.80
N GLY A 155 -22.53 -4.07 -10.77
CA GLY A 155 -21.48 -5.07 -10.83
C GLY A 155 -20.32 -4.76 -9.89
N ASN A 156 -19.40 -5.71 -9.82
CA ASN A 156 -18.28 -5.70 -8.92
C ASN A 156 -16.98 -5.37 -9.66
N VAL A 157 -16.17 -4.50 -9.09
CA VAL A 157 -14.83 -4.21 -9.59
C VAL A 157 -13.80 -4.75 -8.60
N PHE A 158 -12.83 -5.51 -9.08
CA PHE A 158 -11.71 -5.97 -8.30
C PHE A 158 -10.49 -5.09 -8.60
N HIS A 159 -10.04 -4.31 -7.61
CA HIS A 159 -8.86 -3.47 -7.67
C HIS A 159 -7.74 -4.14 -6.87
N THR A 160 -6.68 -4.59 -7.53
CA THR A 160 -5.67 -5.44 -6.90
C THR A 160 -4.77 -4.70 -5.92
N GLY A 161 -4.63 -3.37 -6.05
CA GLY A 161 -3.44 -2.70 -5.51
C GLY A 161 -2.17 -3.33 -6.10
N ASP A 162 -1.04 -3.14 -5.44
CA ASP A 162 0.21 -3.82 -5.81
C ASP A 162 0.28 -5.21 -5.19
N TRP A 163 0.72 -6.19 -5.96
CA TRP A 163 0.70 -7.58 -5.53
C TRP A 163 1.82 -8.43 -6.13
N LYS A 164 2.17 -9.47 -5.41
CA LYS A 164 2.85 -10.67 -5.91
C LYS A 164 2.26 -11.89 -5.20
N ILE A 165 2.28 -13.05 -5.81
CA ILE A 165 1.92 -14.28 -5.11
C ILE A 165 3.17 -14.78 -4.38
N ASP A 166 3.20 -14.60 -3.07
CA ASP A 166 4.22 -15.14 -2.17
C ASP A 166 3.54 -16.09 -1.17
N ARG A 167 3.89 -17.37 -1.25
CA ARG A 167 3.30 -18.40 -0.37
C ARG A 167 4.03 -18.56 0.95
N ASP A 168 5.16 -17.85 1.12
CA ASP A 168 5.98 -17.86 2.34
C ASP A 168 6.42 -16.42 2.68
N PRO A 169 5.48 -15.50 2.95
CA PRO A 169 5.81 -14.15 3.34
C PRO A 169 6.43 -14.16 4.73
N VAL A 170 7.51 -13.39 4.91
CA VAL A 170 8.22 -13.27 6.19
C VAL A 170 7.42 -12.45 7.20
N VAL A 171 6.62 -11.51 6.74
CA VAL A 171 5.81 -10.58 7.55
C VAL A 171 4.46 -10.38 6.91
N GLY A 172 3.41 -10.38 7.72
CA GLY A 172 2.03 -10.18 7.28
C GLY A 172 1.29 -11.49 7.02
N ALA A 173 0.07 -11.39 6.51
CA ALA A 173 -0.79 -12.52 6.20
C ALA A 173 -0.43 -13.15 4.85
N ASN A 174 -0.70 -14.44 4.73
CA ASN A 174 -0.66 -15.14 3.44
C ASN A 174 -1.87 -14.76 2.58
N ILE A 175 -1.71 -14.82 1.26
CA ILE A 175 -2.84 -14.75 0.34
C ILE A 175 -3.80 -15.91 0.62
N ASN A 176 -5.07 -15.57 0.78
CA ASN A 176 -6.12 -16.56 0.88
C ASN A 176 -6.67 -16.88 -0.52
N GLU A 177 -6.06 -17.86 -1.20
CA GLU A 177 -6.44 -18.26 -2.56
C GLU A 177 -7.91 -18.71 -2.62
N ALA A 178 -8.41 -19.41 -1.61
CA ALA A 178 -9.82 -19.86 -1.57
C ALA A 178 -10.79 -18.65 -1.53
N ALA A 179 -10.41 -17.61 -0.81
CA ALA A 179 -11.19 -16.39 -0.77
C ALA A 179 -11.19 -15.64 -2.10
N LEU A 180 -10.05 -15.59 -2.80
CA LEU A 180 -9.98 -14.98 -4.14
C LEU A 180 -10.79 -15.77 -5.17
N ILE A 181 -10.78 -17.11 -5.09
CA ILE A 181 -11.63 -17.96 -5.92
C ILE A 181 -13.11 -17.69 -5.64
N ALA A 182 -13.50 -17.56 -4.37
CA ALA A 182 -14.88 -17.23 -3.98
C ALA A 182 -15.32 -15.86 -4.55
N LEU A 183 -14.43 -14.87 -4.55
CA LEU A 183 -14.68 -13.56 -5.19
C LEU A 183 -14.89 -13.71 -6.71
N GLY A 184 -14.06 -14.50 -7.38
CA GLY A 184 -14.22 -14.78 -8.80
C GLY A 184 -15.59 -15.41 -9.10
N ASN A 185 -16.05 -16.31 -8.24
CA ASN A 185 -17.37 -16.95 -8.35
C ASN A 185 -18.53 -15.99 -8.03
N GLU A 186 -18.32 -14.97 -7.22
CA GLU A 186 -19.31 -13.89 -6.99
C GLU A 186 -19.58 -13.08 -8.27
N GLY A 187 -18.61 -13.07 -9.19
CA GLY A 187 -18.66 -12.33 -10.45
C GLY A 187 -17.92 -11.00 -10.37
N VAL A 188 -17.00 -10.81 -11.29
CA VAL A 188 -16.18 -9.61 -11.44
C VAL A 188 -16.48 -8.98 -12.80
N LEU A 189 -17.07 -7.79 -12.80
CA LEU A 189 -17.38 -7.04 -14.00
C LEU A 189 -16.11 -6.47 -14.66
N ALA A 190 -15.19 -5.97 -13.83
CA ALA A 190 -13.93 -5.41 -14.28
C ALA A 190 -12.83 -5.62 -13.22
N MET A 191 -11.59 -5.74 -13.69
CA MET A 191 -10.41 -5.81 -12.84
C MET A 191 -9.46 -4.67 -13.17
N VAL A 192 -9.05 -3.90 -12.15
CA VAL A 192 -7.97 -2.93 -12.22
C VAL A 192 -6.77 -3.57 -11.55
N CYS A 193 -5.73 -3.89 -12.34
CA CYS A 193 -4.67 -4.80 -11.96
C CYS A 193 -3.28 -4.17 -12.12
N ASP A 194 -2.45 -4.29 -11.07
CA ASP A 194 -1.01 -4.09 -11.20
C ASP A 194 -0.45 -5.03 -12.27
N SER A 195 0.22 -4.46 -13.24
CA SER A 195 0.83 -5.16 -14.36
C SER A 195 2.29 -4.76 -14.58
N THR A 196 2.96 -4.25 -13.55
CA THR A 196 4.33 -3.74 -13.58
C THR A 196 5.32 -4.73 -14.21
N ASN A 197 5.22 -6.01 -13.85
CA ASN A 197 6.09 -7.06 -14.34
C ASN A 197 5.43 -8.00 -15.36
N ALA A 198 4.29 -7.64 -15.95
CA ALA A 198 3.53 -8.51 -16.85
C ALA A 198 4.30 -8.97 -18.09
N MET A 199 5.28 -8.17 -18.54
CA MET A 199 6.13 -8.50 -19.70
C MET A 199 7.37 -9.32 -19.34
N LEU A 200 7.63 -9.59 -18.05
CA LEU A 200 8.80 -10.34 -17.60
C LEU A 200 8.43 -11.82 -17.43
N ALA A 201 9.21 -12.71 -18.04
CA ALA A 201 9.04 -14.15 -17.85
C ALA A 201 9.51 -14.57 -16.46
N GLY A 202 8.83 -15.56 -15.85
CA GLY A 202 9.20 -16.14 -14.58
C GLY A 202 8.33 -15.67 -13.41
N HIS A 203 8.84 -15.79 -12.21
CA HIS A 203 8.15 -15.46 -10.97
C HIS A 203 9.03 -14.60 -10.05
N SER A 204 8.43 -13.67 -9.33
CA SER A 204 9.11 -12.97 -8.24
C SER A 204 9.42 -13.95 -7.11
N PRO A 205 10.69 -14.08 -6.68
CA PRO A 205 11.05 -15.01 -5.60
C PRO A 205 10.42 -14.57 -4.26
N SER A 206 10.18 -15.56 -3.38
CA SER A 206 9.74 -15.29 -2.01
C SER A 206 10.84 -14.60 -1.20
N GLU A 207 10.43 -13.73 -0.27
CA GLU A 207 11.37 -13.16 0.73
C GLU A 207 11.92 -14.24 1.67
N GLY A 208 11.16 -15.30 1.94
CA GLY A 208 11.57 -16.41 2.82
C GLY A 208 12.85 -17.10 2.38
N ILE A 209 13.07 -17.26 1.07
CA ILE A 209 14.25 -17.95 0.54
C ILE A 209 15.57 -17.19 0.74
N LEU A 210 15.51 -15.90 1.05
CA LEU A 210 16.71 -15.06 1.18
C LEU A 210 17.48 -15.31 2.47
N TYR A 211 16.80 -15.78 3.50
CA TYR A 211 17.37 -15.93 4.83
C TYR A 211 18.63 -16.79 4.85
N GLU A 212 18.57 -18.00 4.31
CA GLU A 212 19.69 -18.95 4.30
C GLU A 212 20.91 -18.39 3.54
N ASN A 213 20.69 -17.71 2.42
CA ASN A 213 21.77 -17.12 1.64
C ASN A 213 22.40 -15.93 2.37
N LEU A 214 21.62 -15.06 2.97
CA LEU A 214 22.10 -13.93 3.75
C LEU A 214 22.86 -14.40 4.99
N LEU A 215 22.37 -15.43 5.68
CA LEU A 215 23.04 -16.03 6.83
C LEU A 215 24.40 -16.59 6.45
N ARG A 216 24.47 -17.37 5.38
CA ARG A 216 25.73 -17.96 4.88
C ARG A 216 26.78 -16.89 4.55
N HIS A 217 26.35 -15.82 3.86
CA HIS A 217 27.24 -14.70 3.57
C HIS A 217 27.70 -13.98 4.84
N ALA A 218 26.79 -13.73 5.77
CA ALA A 218 27.10 -13.04 7.02
C ALA A 218 28.10 -13.82 7.90
N GLN A 219 28.01 -15.15 7.91
CA GLN A 219 28.92 -16.03 8.65
C GLN A 219 30.36 -15.99 8.10
N GLN A 220 30.53 -15.74 6.81
CA GLN A 220 31.87 -15.66 6.18
C GLN A 220 32.59 -14.33 6.43
N VAL A 221 31.85 -13.29 6.83
CA VAL A 221 32.42 -11.94 7.04
C VAL A 221 32.83 -11.74 8.48
N LYS A 222 34.10 -11.42 8.73
CA LYS A 222 34.61 -11.12 10.08
C LYS A 222 34.35 -9.68 10.52
N GLY A 223 34.24 -8.76 9.59
CA GLY A 223 34.08 -7.32 9.84
C GLY A 223 32.62 -6.86 9.87
N ARG A 224 32.43 -5.54 9.73
CA ARG A 224 31.13 -4.91 9.63
C ARG A 224 30.44 -5.26 8.30
N ILE A 225 29.13 -5.47 8.34
CA ILE A 225 28.29 -5.70 7.17
C ILE A 225 27.38 -4.48 6.99
N ILE A 226 27.34 -3.94 5.78
CA ILE A 226 26.42 -2.85 5.39
C ILE A 226 25.51 -3.41 4.30
N VAL A 227 24.21 -3.30 4.51
CA VAL A 227 23.20 -3.77 3.56
C VAL A 227 22.35 -2.58 3.11
N ALA A 228 22.32 -2.33 1.80
CA ALA A 228 21.41 -1.37 1.19
C ALA A 228 20.11 -2.10 0.79
N CYS A 229 18.98 -1.58 1.23
CA CYS A 229 17.65 -2.09 0.87
C CYS A 229 16.61 -0.97 0.89
N PHE A 230 15.45 -1.24 0.29
CA PHE A 230 14.31 -0.34 0.39
C PHE A 230 13.80 -0.29 1.84
N GLY A 231 13.62 0.92 2.37
CA GLY A 231 13.15 1.11 3.74
C GLY A 231 11.73 0.58 3.97
N SER A 232 10.91 0.53 2.94
CA SER A 232 9.55 -0.01 2.96
C SER A 232 9.48 -1.54 3.05
N ASN A 233 10.55 -2.25 2.69
CA ASN A 233 10.57 -3.72 2.75
C ASN A 233 10.83 -4.21 4.18
N VAL A 234 9.77 -4.26 4.98
CA VAL A 234 9.82 -4.70 6.39
C VAL A 234 10.22 -6.17 6.49
N ALA A 235 9.83 -7.01 5.53
CA ALA A 235 10.21 -8.42 5.49
C ALA A 235 11.74 -8.57 5.36
N ARG A 236 12.39 -7.74 4.53
CA ARG A 236 13.84 -7.69 4.41
C ARG A 236 14.51 -7.24 5.71
N LEU A 237 13.96 -6.21 6.38
CA LEU A 237 14.47 -5.77 7.67
C LEU A 237 14.34 -6.89 8.72
N HIS A 238 13.23 -7.61 8.75
CA HIS A 238 13.01 -8.74 9.65
C HIS A 238 14.05 -9.85 9.40
N THR A 239 14.27 -10.23 8.14
CA THR A 239 15.26 -11.22 7.74
C THR A 239 16.68 -10.79 8.17
N LEU A 240 17.06 -9.54 7.95
CA LEU A 240 18.37 -9.01 8.34
C LEU A 240 18.54 -8.96 9.87
N GLY A 241 17.48 -8.60 10.59
CA GLY A 241 17.47 -8.66 12.06
C GLY A 241 17.70 -10.08 12.57
N ARG A 242 17.03 -11.08 11.97
CA ARG A 242 17.22 -12.49 12.29
C ARG A 242 18.65 -12.98 12.02
N VAL A 243 19.22 -12.63 10.85
CA VAL A 243 20.61 -12.93 10.49
C VAL A 243 21.58 -12.31 11.50
N ALA A 244 21.35 -11.07 11.93
CA ALA A 244 22.18 -10.41 12.94
C ALA A 244 22.14 -11.15 14.27
N LEU A 245 20.95 -11.57 14.73
CA LEU A 245 20.80 -12.37 15.96
C LEU A 245 21.63 -13.66 15.90
N GLU A 246 21.49 -14.43 14.83
CA GLU A 246 22.15 -15.73 14.69
C GLU A 246 23.67 -15.64 14.52
N THR A 247 24.15 -14.52 13.99
CA THR A 247 25.61 -14.26 13.86
C THR A 247 26.20 -13.48 15.03
N GLY A 248 25.41 -13.24 16.10
CA GLY A 248 25.86 -12.49 17.28
C GLY A 248 26.14 -11.01 17.02
N ARG A 249 25.58 -10.43 15.95
CA ARG A 249 25.80 -9.04 15.54
C ARG A 249 24.74 -8.11 16.12
N PHE A 250 25.08 -6.84 16.21
CA PHE A 250 24.14 -5.78 16.60
C PHE A 250 23.60 -5.08 15.33
N PRO A 251 22.31 -5.24 15.02
CA PRO A 251 21.72 -4.55 13.87
C PRO A 251 21.44 -3.09 14.20
N ALA A 252 21.78 -2.19 13.27
CA ALA A 252 21.48 -0.77 13.35
C ALA A 252 20.85 -0.29 12.07
N LEU A 253 19.94 0.70 12.17
CA LEU A 253 19.31 1.34 11.02
C LEU A 253 19.99 2.68 10.72
N LEU A 254 20.25 2.93 9.45
CA LEU A 254 20.76 4.20 8.98
C LEU A 254 19.85 4.76 7.88
N GLY A 255 19.16 5.84 8.20
CA GLY A 255 18.26 6.54 7.29
C GLY A 255 16.81 6.64 7.81
N ARG A 256 16.22 7.81 7.59
CA ARG A 256 14.88 8.17 8.12
C ARG A 256 13.79 7.18 7.69
N SER A 257 13.81 6.74 6.42
CA SER A 257 12.82 5.82 5.89
C SER A 257 12.85 4.47 6.64
N LEU A 258 14.03 3.86 6.83
CA LEU A 258 14.19 2.61 7.57
C LEU A 258 13.63 2.71 8.98
N HIS A 259 13.95 3.78 9.71
CA HIS A 259 13.39 4.01 11.06
C HIS A 259 11.87 4.18 11.04
N ASN A 260 11.32 4.85 10.02
CA ASN A 260 9.88 5.08 9.93
C ASN A 260 9.12 3.78 9.75
N TYR A 261 9.51 2.95 8.80
CA TYR A 261 8.87 1.67 8.52
C TYR A 261 9.07 0.67 9.65
N TYR A 262 10.25 0.64 10.27
CA TYR A 262 10.50 -0.19 11.45
C TYR A 262 9.58 0.18 12.63
N ARG A 263 9.44 1.48 12.94
CA ARG A 263 8.56 1.95 14.01
C ARG A 263 7.08 1.66 13.70
N ALA A 264 6.68 1.81 12.44
CA ALA A 264 5.34 1.45 12.00
C ALA A 264 5.06 -0.05 12.19
N ALA A 265 6.01 -0.91 11.82
CA ALA A 265 5.91 -2.36 12.02
C ALA A 265 5.80 -2.74 13.51
N LYS A 266 6.53 -2.05 14.40
CA LYS A 266 6.37 -2.22 15.86
C LYS A 266 5.00 -1.77 16.35
N ALA A 267 4.56 -0.59 15.94
CA ALA A 267 3.29 -0.02 16.39
C ALA A 267 2.06 -0.79 15.89
N SER A 268 2.17 -1.46 14.74
CA SER A 268 1.13 -2.32 14.17
C SER A 268 1.20 -3.78 14.64
N GLY A 269 2.21 -4.16 15.47
CA GLY A 269 2.36 -5.53 15.96
C GLY A 269 2.98 -6.51 14.96
N LEU A 270 3.47 -6.03 13.81
CA LEU A 270 4.09 -6.85 12.78
C LEU A 270 5.56 -7.19 13.04
N TRP A 271 6.19 -6.51 13.99
CA TRP A 271 7.57 -6.79 14.37
C TRP A 271 7.62 -7.82 15.49
N THR A 272 8.04 -9.05 15.16
CA THR A 272 8.02 -10.20 16.08
C THR A 272 9.39 -10.64 16.58
N LEU A 273 10.48 -10.01 16.10
CA LEU A 273 11.83 -10.32 16.59
C LEU A 273 12.00 -9.81 18.02
N GLY A 274 12.52 -10.67 18.92
CA GLY A 274 12.76 -10.34 20.33
C GLY A 274 13.90 -9.34 20.59
N ARG A 275 14.49 -8.76 19.56
CA ARG A 275 15.55 -7.75 19.63
C ARG A 275 15.27 -6.57 18.72
N ASP A 276 15.52 -5.40 19.25
CA ASP A 276 15.35 -4.15 18.50
C ASP A 276 16.61 -3.80 17.70
N PHE A 277 16.41 -3.04 16.63
CA PHE A 277 17.48 -2.31 15.97
C PHE A 277 17.91 -1.12 16.86
N VAL A 278 19.21 -0.86 16.84
CA VAL A 278 19.83 0.29 17.53
C VAL A 278 19.77 1.53 16.63
#